data_b2fbe9f5d95aa690b61c9395012f7587
#
_entry.id   b2fbe9f5d95aa690b61c9395012f7587
#
_cell.length_a   1.000
_cell.length_b   1.000
_cell.length_c   1.000
_cell.angle_alpha   90.00
_cell.angle_beta   90.00
_cell.angle_gamma   90.00
#
_symmetry.space_group_name_H-M   'P 1'
#
loop_
_entity.id
_entity.type
_entity.pdbx_description
1 polymer ?
#
loop_
_entity_poly.entity_id
_entity_poly.type
_entity_poly.pdbx_seq_one_letter_code
_entity_poly.pdbx_strand_id
1 'polypeptide(L)'
;MERALALAAYAAEQDEVPIGAVVVNPENGEIVSEAYNLSEHVADASAHAEILAIRKACEKLKCNRLRGMDLYVTLEPCCHYGKQPPCVEAIVQAGIRRVFVGSDDPNPLVAGKGIRYLRERGITVEIHVLKEECDRLNPVFFHFIRKRTPYVVMKYAMTLDGKIAAYTGASKWVTGEEARAYVQRERHRYRGIMVGVGTVLADDPMLNCRMPGGRNPVRIICDTHLRTPVTSQIVRTAKEIPTILAVCEPDRNRYQPYEEAG
;
A
#
# COMPACT_ATOMS: atom_id res chain seq x y z
N MET A 1 2.10 3.62 -20.90
CA MET A 1 1.66 3.81 -19.49
C MET A 1 0.76 2.67 -18.99
N GLU A 2 -0.21 2.18 -19.73
CA GLU A 2 -1.09 1.07 -19.31
C GLU A 2 -0.32 -0.17 -18.80
N ARG A 3 0.78 -0.53 -19.48
CA ARG A 3 1.62 -1.64 -19.02
C ARG A 3 2.32 -1.34 -17.68
N ALA A 4 2.76 -0.11 -17.46
CA ALA A 4 3.34 0.32 -16.18
C ALA A 4 2.29 0.27 -15.05
N LEU A 5 1.03 0.66 -15.35
CA LEU A 5 -0.11 0.53 -14.43
C LEU A 5 -0.38 -0.92 -14.04
N ALA A 6 -0.38 -1.85 -15.01
CA ALA A 6 -0.57 -3.27 -14.75
C ALA A 6 0.53 -3.85 -13.83
N LEU A 7 1.78 -3.43 -14.04
CA LEU A 7 2.92 -3.82 -13.20
C LEU A 7 2.80 -3.25 -11.78
N ALA A 8 2.36 -2.00 -11.63
CA ALA A 8 2.13 -1.39 -10.33
C ALA A 8 0.97 -2.06 -9.58
N ALA A 9 -0.11 -2.44 -10.29
CA ALA A 9 -1.20 -3.21 -9.69
C ALA A 9 -0.71 -4.59 -9.21
N TYR A 10 0.10 -5.26 -10.02
CA TYR A 10 0.72 -6.53 -9.63
C TYR A 10 1.64 -6.38 -8.41
N ALA A 11 2.44 -5.31 -8.33
CA ALA A 11 3.25 -5.00 -7.14
C ALA A 11 2.38 -4.90 -5.87
N ALA A 12 1.22 -4.22 -5.95
CA ALA A 12 0.28 -4.12 -4.84
C ALA A 12 -0.27 -5.48 -4.39
N GLU A 13 -0.48 -6.43 -5.32
CA GLU A 13 -0.92 -7.80 -5.00
C GLU A 13 0.18 -8.62 -4.32
N GLN A 14 1.44 -8.21 -4.49
CA GLN A 14 2.62 -8.81 -3.87
C GLN A 14 3.07 -8.06 -2.61
N ASP A 15 2.25 -7.22 -2.00
CA ASP A 15 2.62 -6.38 -0.83
C ASP A 15 3.80 -5.42 -1.06
N GLU A 16 4.10 -5.09 -2.30
CA GLU A 16 5.10 -4.10 -2.67
C GLU A 16 4.47 -2.71 -2.89
N VAL A 17 5.30 -1.68 -2.86
CA VAL A 17 4.86 -0.33 -3.22
C VAL A 17 4.37 -0.33 -4.67
N PRO A 18 3.14 0.12 -4.97
CA PRO A 18 2.54 0.04 -6.30
C PRO A 18 3.16 1.02 -7.29
N ILE A 19 4.37 0.73 -7.74
CA ILE A 19 5.08 1.49 -8.77
C ILE A 19 5.52 0.53 -9.88
N GLY A 20 5.23 0.90 -11.11
CA GLY A 20 5.64 0.18 -12.30
C GLY A 20 6.43 1.07 -13.24
N ALA A 21 7.41 0.49 -13.93
CA ALA A 21 8.25 1.16 -14.90
C ALA A 21 8.45 0.30 -16.16
N VAL A 22 8.45 0.96 -17.32
CA VAL A 22 8.61 0.31 -18.64
C VAL A 22 9.56 1.12 -19.49
N VAL A 23 10.59 0.46 -20.03
CA VAL A 23 11.51 1.04 -21.04
C VAL A 23 11.05 0.65 -22.43
N VAL A 24 10.88 1.62 -23.31
CA VAL A 24 10.35 1.45 -24.66
C VAL A 24 11.33 2.00 -25.69
N ASN A 25 11.51 1.28 -26.80
CA ASN A 25 12.14 1.83 -27.98
C ASN A 25 11.10 2.62 -28.80
N PRO A 26 11.18 3.96 -28.87
CA PRO A 26 10.17 4.76 -29.55
C PRO A 26 10.16 4.60 -31.09
N GLU A 27 11.20 4.04 -31.69
CA GLU A 27 11.30 3.86 -33.14
C GLU A 27 10.36 2.77 -33.65
N ASN A 28 10.18 1.70 -32.85
CA ASN A 28 9.36 0.55 -33.22
C ASN A 28 8.23 0.23 -32.22
N GLY A 29 8.16 0.96 -31.11
CA GLY A 29 7.18 0.73 -30.04
C GLY A 29 7.44 -0.51 -29.18
N GLU A 30 8.60 -1.17 -29.34
CA GLU A 30 8.96 -2.38 -28.58
C GLU A 30 9.17 -2.05 -27.09
N ILE A 31 8.54 -2.84 -26.21
CA ILE A 31 8.88 -2.88 -24.80
C ILE A 31 10.21 -3.62 -24.62
N VAL A 32 11.27 -2.85 -24.34
CA VAL A 32 12.62 -3.39 -24.12
C VAL A 32 12.71 -4.12 -22.79
N SER A 33 12.18 -3.49 -21.74
CA SER A 33 12.14 -4.07 -20.39
C SER A 33 10.97 -3.50 -19.59
N GLU A 34 10.63 -4.22 -18.54
CA GLU A 34 9.58 -3.83 -17.61
C GLU A 34 9.93 -4.30 -16.20
N ALA A 35 9.50 -3.55 -15.20
CA ALA A 35 9.70 -3.86 -13.81
C ALA A 35 8.63 -3.20 -12.92
N TYR A 36 8.50 -3.71 -11.72
CA TYR A 36 7.76 -3.13 -10.62
C TYR A 36 8.65 -3.08 -9.38
N ASN A 37 8.25 -2.34 -8.38
CA ASN A 37 9.01 -2.18 -7.14
C ASN A 37 9.14 -3.53 -6.41
N LEU A 38 10.34 -3.82 -5.89
CA LEU A 38 10.66 -5.07 -5.17
C LEU A 38 11.42 -4.82 -3.87
N SER A 39 11.41 -3.59 -3.36
CA SER A 39 12.24 -3.18 -2.22
C SER A 39 11.93 -3.89 -0.91
N GLU A 40 10.69 -4.33 -0.72
CA GLU A 40 10.26 -5.05 0.49
C GLU A 40 10.63 -6.54 0.42
N HIS A 41 10.47 -7.18 -0.74
CA HIS A 41 10.70 -8.62 -0.91
C HIS A 41 12.17 -9.01 -0.97
N VAL A 42 12.98 -8.23 -1.67
CA VAL A 42 14.40 -8.56 -1.85
C VAL A 42 15.31 -7.89 -0.82
N ALA A 43 14.73 -7.17 0.15
CA ALA A 43 15.45 -6.40 1.15
C ALA A 43 16.55 -5.47 0.55
N ASP A 44 16.30 -4.98 -0.66
CA ASP A 44 17.18 -4.07 -1.41
C ASP A 44 16.47 -2.72 -1.60
N ALA A 45 16.89 -1.73 -0.83
CA ALA A 45 16.32 -0.39 -0.93
C ALA A 45 16.49 0.24 -2.33
N SER A 46 17.37 -0.30 -3.17
CA SER A 46 17.58 0.17 -4.56
C SER A 46 16.67 -0.51 -5.58
N ALA A 47 15.85 -1.47 -5.17
CA ALA A 47 14.97 -2.21 -6.06
C ALA A 47 13.69 -1.43 -6.44
N HIS A 48 13.85 -0.14 -6.78
CA HIS A 48 12.79 0.67 -7.36
C HIS A 48 12.50 0.27 -8.80
N ALA A 49 11.27 0.40 -9.23
CA ALA A 49 10.80 -0.01 -10.56
C ALA A 49 11.66 0.56 -11.70
N GLU A 50 12.01 1.86 -11.62
CA GLU A 50 12.84 2.55 -12.62
C GLU A 50 14.23 1.93 -12.71
N ILE A 51 14.87 1.69 -11.56
CA ILE A 51 16.21 1.10 -11.48
C ILE A 51 16.21 -0.30 -12.07
N LEU A 52 15.23 -1.10 -11.68
CA LEU A 52 15.09 -2.48 -12.17
C LEU A 52 14.82 -2.53 -13.68
N ALA A 53 13.93 -1.65 -14.19
CA ALA A 53 13.65 -1.56 -15.61
C ALA A 53 14.90 -1.16 -16.42
N ILE A 54 15.65 -0.16 -15.94
CA ILE A 54 16.90 0.29 -16.58
C ILE A 54 17.93 -0.84 -16.59
N ARG A 55 18.16 -1.54 -15.47
CA ARG A 55 19.10 -2.66 -15.37
C ARG A 55 18.75 -3.78 -16.36
N LYS A 56 17.48 -4.23 -16.36
CA LYS A 56 17.00 -5.26 -17.29
C LYS A 56 17.15 -4.84 -18.76
N ALA A 57 16.89 -3.57 -19.09
CA ALA A 57 17.07 -3.07 -20.46
C ALA A 57 18.55 -3.10 -20.86
N CYS A 58 19.45 -2.65 -19.99
CA CYS A 58 20.90 -2.69 -20.24
C CYS A 58 21.40 -4.14 -20.44
N GLU A 59 20.93 -5.08 -19.64
CA GLU A 59 21.27 -6.51 -19.79
C GLU A 59 20.77 -7.07 -21.11
N LYS A 60 19.48 -6.83 -21.46
CA LYS A 60 18.88 -7.30 -22.72
C LYS A 60 19.63 -6.76 -23.95
N LEU A 61 19.96 -5.48 -23.93
CA LEU A 61 20.64 -4.81 -25.04
C LEU A 61 22.17 -4.93 -25.01
N LYS A 62 22.73 -5.57 -23.96
CA LYS A 62 24.17 -5.70 -23.72
C LYS A 62 24.91 -4.35 -23.82
N CYS A 63 24.33 -3.31 -23.24
CA CYS A 63 24.85 -1.95 -23.24
C CYS A 63 24.71 -1.30 -21.88
N ASN A 64 25.50 -0.25 -21.61
CA ASN A 64 25.44 0.54 -20.39
C ASN A 64 24.74 1.90 -20.57
N ARG A 65 24.14 2.13 -21.74
CA ARG A 65 23.44 3.36 -22.11
C ARG A 65 22.20 3.03 -22.93
N LEU A 66 21.08 3.62 -22.55
CA LEU A 66 19.78 3.45 -23.19
C LEU A 66 19.41 4.70 -24.03
N ARG A 67 20.39 5.16 -24.85
CA ARG A 67 20.21 6.37 -25.67
C ARG A 67 19.03 6.20 -26.62
N GLY A 68 18.18 7.22 -26.67
CA GLY A 68 17.02 7.21 -27.55
C GLY A 68 15.80 6.50 -26.96
N MET A 69 15.93 5.77 -25.85
CA MET A 69 14.82 5.07 -25.22
C MET A 69 13.93 6.01 -24.39
N ASP A 70 12.68 5.62 -24.26
CA ASP A 70 11.67 6.26 -23.42
C ASP A 70 11.43 5.43 -22.16
N LEU A 71 11.21 6.10 -21.01
CA LEU A 71 10.84 5.49 -19.75
C LEU A 71 9.43 5.94 -19.36
N TYR A 72 8.55 5.00 -19.08
CA TYR A 72 7.23 5.23 -18.50
C TYR A 72 7.25 4.80 -17.03
N VAL A 73 6.79 5.66 -16.13
CA VAL A 73 6.74 5.37 -14.69
C VAL A 73 5.45 5.90 -14.08
N THR A 74 4.82 5.12 -13.21
CA THR A 74 3.51 5.46 -12.63
C THR A 74 3.55 6.55 -11.58
N LEU A 75 4.72 6.82 -10.96
CA LEU A 75 4.93 7.85 -9.95
C LEU A 75 6.20 8.65 -10.26
N GLU A 76 6.25 9.92 -9.87
CA GLU A 76 7.43 10.79 -10.03
C GLU A 76 8.69 10.13 -9.47
N PRO A 77 9.80 10.00 -10.25
CA PRO A 77 11.04 9.42 -9.80
C PRO A 77 11.65 10.19 -8.63
N CYS A 78 12.11 9.47 -7.61
CA CYS A 78 12.72 10.08 -6.43
C CYS A 78 14.01 10.84 -6.77
N CYS A 79 14.21 11.98 -6.09
CA CYS A 79 15.33 12.90 -6.31
C CYS A 79 16.15 13.23 -5.04
N HIS A 80 15.88 12.52 -3.95
CA HIS A 80 16.59 12.72 -2.68
C HIS A 80 17.40 11.48 -2.31
N TYR A 81 18.52 11.70 -1.64
CA TYR A 81 19.30 10.63 -1.03
C TYR A 81 18.58 10.13 0.22
N GLY A 82 18.19 8.88 0.19
CA GLY A 82 17.63 8.15 1.32
C GLY A 82 18.56 7.00 1.71
N LYS A 83 18.05 5.79 1.74
CA LYS A 83 18.86 4.57 1.91
C LYS A 83 19.69 4.23 0.66
N GLN A 84 19.44 4.91 -0.46
CA GLN A 84 20.06 4.70 -1.77
C GLN A 84 20.17 6.01 -2.56
N PRO A 85 21.00 6.05 -3.64
CA PRO A 85 20.99 7.16 -4.59
C PRO A 85 19.64 7.31 -5.29
N PRO A 86 19.22 8.55 -5.65
CA PRO A 86 17.92 8.81 -6.25
C PRO A 86 17.78 8.23 -7.67
N CYS A 87 16.55 7.79 -8.02
CA CYS A 87 16.26 7.22 -9.35
C CYS A 87 16.55 8.16 -10.49
N VAL A 88 16.41 9.48 -10.30
CA VAL A 88 16.70 10.49 -11.33
C VAL A 88 18.15 10.44 -11.80
N GLU A 89 19.10 10.10 -10.93
CA GLU A 89 20.52 9.96 -11.31
C GLU A 89 20.74 8.75 -12.24
N ALA A 90 20.13 7.61 -11.91
CA ALA A 90 20.22 6.43 -12.75
C ALA A 90 19.58 6.65 -14.13
N ILE A 91 18.45 7.37 -14.19
CA ILE A 91 17.79 7.75 -15.45
C ILE A 91 18.72 8.59 -16.32
N VAL A 92 19.37 9.62 -15.73
CA VAL A 92 20.35 10.48 -16.44
C VAL A 92 21.56 9.66 -16.89
N GLN A 93 22.12 8.85 -15.99
CA GLN A 93 23.30 8.01 -16.30
C GLN A 93 23.01 6.99 -17.40
N ALA A 94 21.81 6.44 -17.43
CA ALA A 94 21.38 5.52 -18.50
C ALA A 94 21.22 6.23 -19.86
N GLY A 95 21.09 7.56 -19.89
CA GLY A 95 20.93 8.33 -21.12
C GLY A 95 19.52 8.19 -21.72
N ILE A 96 18.51 7.99 -20.88
CA ILE A 96 17.10 7.99 -21.29
C ILE A 96 16.76 9.32 -21.99
N ARG A 97 16.02 9.26 -23.09
CA ARG A 97 15.66 10.44 -23.89
C ARG A 97 14.45 11.17 -23.34
N ARG A 98 13.39 10.43 -23.00
CA ARG A 98 12.12 10.96 -22.51
C ARG A 98 11.64 10.16 -21.32
N VAL A 99 11.00 10.83 -20.37
CA VAL A 99 10.34 10.21 -19.23
C VAL A 99 8.87 10.61 -19.22
N PHE A 100 7.98 9.62 -19.13
CA PHE A 100 6.55 9.80 -19.00
C PHE A 100 6.14 9.44 -17.59
N VAL A 101 5.65 10.43 -16.86
CA VAL A 101 5.28 10.31 -15.44
C VAL A 101 3.76 10.29 -15.31
N GLY A 102 3.23 9.31 -14.58
CA GLY A 102 1.80 9.22 -14.28
C GLY A 102 1.38 10.22 -13.22
N SER A 103 1.68 9.94 -11.97
CA SER A 103 1.35 10.78 -10.80
C SER A 103 2.52 11.62 -10.33
N ASP A 104 2.24 12.82 -9.83
CA ASP A 104 3.18 13.59 -9.03
C ASP A 104 3.39 12.92 -7.66
N ASP A 105 4.58 12.97 -7.11
CA ASP A 105 4.81 12.58 -5.72
C ASP A 105 4.41 13.73 -4.78
N PRO A 106 3.41 13.56 -3.89
CA PRO A 106 3.00 14.61 -2.97
C PRO A 106 4.01 14.87 -1.84
N ASN A 107 5.07 14.05 -1.72
CA ASN A 107 6.09 14.21 -0.70
C ASN A 107 6.90 15.51 -0.95
N PRO A 108 6.94 16.47 -0.01
CA PRO A 108 7.71 17.73 -0.17
C PRO A 108 9.20 17.54 -0.47
N LEU A 109 9.76 16.36 -0.18
CA LEU A 109 11.15 16.03 -0.54
C LEU A 109 11.30 15.74 -2.02
N VAL A 110 10.25 15.31 -2.71
CA VAL A 110 10.21 14.96 -4.15
C VAL A 110 9.45 16.02 -4.95
N ALA A 111 8.18 16.15 -4.75
CA ALA A 111 7.20 17.12 -5.30
C ALA A 111 7.71 18.05 -6.42
N GLY A 112 7.79 17.58 -7.64
CA GLY A 112 8.28 18.30 -8.82
C GLY A 112 9.79 18.50 -8.92
N LYS A 113 10.56 18.13 -7.91
CA LYS A 113 12.03 18.28 -7.92
C LYS A 113 12.69 17.23 -8.80
N GLY A 114 12.15 16.01 -8.83
CA GLY A 114 12.61 14.94 -9.72
C GLY A 114 12.42 15.31 -11.18
N ILE A 115 11.25 15.81 -11.52
CA ILE A 115 10.92 16.30 -12.87
C ILE A 115 11.85 17.46 -13.27
N ARG A 116 12.07 18.43 -12.37
CA ARG A 116 12.97 19.56 -12.61
C ARG A 116 14.41 19.09 -12.85
N TYR A 117 14.91 18.19 -11.98
CA TYR A 117 16.25 17.62 -12.08
C TYR A 117 16.50 16.95 -13.44
N LEU A 118 15.52 16.20 -13.96
CA LEU A 118 15.61 15.55 -15.27
C LEU A 118 15.61 16.57 -16.42
N ARG A 119 14.72 17.57 -16.36
CA ARG A 119 14.62 18.63 -17.38
C ARG A 119 15.89 19.49 -17.46
N GLU A 120 16.49 19.86 -16.34
CA GLU A 120 17.76 20.59 -16.27
C GLU A 120 18.93 19.82 -16.90
N ARG A 121 18.80 18.49 -17.03
CA ARG A 121 19.79 17.62 -17.69
C ARG A 121 19.45 17.24 -19.11
N GLY A 122 18.50 17.96 -19.71
CA GLY A 122 18.13 17.80 -21.12
C GLY A 122 17.19 16.62 -21.42
N ILE A 123 16.62 15.99 -20.38
CA ILE A 123 15.62 14.93 -20.56
C ILE A 123 14.24 15.57 -20.73
N THR A 124 13.53 15.20 -21.78
CA THR A 124 12.13 15.61 -21.96
C THR A 124 11.26 14.85 -20.97
N VAL A 125 10.46 15.56 -20.17
CA VAL A 125 9.56 14.96 -19.20
C VAL A 125 8.12 15.37 -19.49
N GLU A 126 7.30 14.38 -19.82
CA GLU A 126 5.85 14.49 -19.95
C GLU A 126 5.20 13.99 -18.65
N ILE A 127 4.29 14.79 -18.09
CA ILE A 127 3.65 14.53 -16.79
C ILE A 127 2.16 14.27 -16.97
N HIS A 128 1.56 13.64 -15.95
CA HIS A 128 0.12 13.38 -15.86
C HIS A 128 -0.41 12.40 -16.94
N VAL A 129 0.43 11.47 -17.37
CA VAL A 129 0.04 10.42 -18.34
C VAL A 129 -0.77 9.35 -17.61
N LEU A 130 -2.09 9.28 -17.86
CA LEU A 130 -3.05 8.45 -17.12
C LEU A 130 -3.00 8.72 -15.60
N LYS A 131 -3.01 10.02 -15.24
CA LYS A 131 -2.82 10.45 -13.85
C LYS A 131 -3.85 9.87 -12.89
N GLU A 132 -5.13 9.89 -13.27
CA GLU A 132 -6.19 9.41 -12.39
C GLU A 132 -6.05 7.92 -12.06
N GLU A 133 -5.66 7.12 -13.05
CA GLU A 133 -5.41 5.69 -12.89
C GLU A 133 -4.17 5.46 -12.01
N CYS A 134 -3.12 6.24 -12.20
CA CYS A 134 -1.92 6.19 -11.38
C CYS A 134 -2.20 6.61 -9.92
N ASP A 135 -2.98 7.67 -9.71
CA ASP A 135 -3.37 8.14 -8.38
C ASP A 135 -4.16 7.07 -7.60
N ARG A 136 -5.02 6.29 -8.29
CA ARG A 136 -5.81 5.20 -7.68
C ARG A 136 -4.96 4.03 -7.17
N LEU A 137 -3.72 3.88 -7.63
CA LEU A 137 -2.82 2.82 -7.15
C LEU A 137 -2.31 3.07 -5.72
N ASN A 138 -2.13 4.33 -5.35
CA ASN A 138 -1.47 4.72 -4.10
C ASN A 138 -2.34 5.58 -3.15
N PRO A 139 -3.64 5.28 -2.93
CA PRO A 139 -4.54 6.16 -2.18
C PRO A 139 -4.10 6.33 -0.72
N VAL A 140 -3.55 5.28 -0.09
CA VAL A 140 -3.06 5.30 1.30
C VAL A 140 -1.86 6.23 1.44
N PHE A 141 -0.89 6.11 0.53
CA PHE A 141 0.30 6.96 0.50
C PHE A 141 -0.06 8.43 0.28
N PHE A 142 -0.86 8.71 -0.74
CA PHE A 142 -1.28 10.08 -1.05
C PHE A 142 -2.09 10.72 0.07
N HIS A 143 -2.98 9.96 0.70
CA HIS A 143 -3.73 10.45 1.86
C HIS A 143 -2.78 10.79 3.02
N PHE A 144 -1.92 9.84 3.40
CA PHE A 144 -1.02 10.02 4.55
C PHE A 144 -0.06 11.19 4.36
N ILE A 145 0.56 11.32 3.19
CA ILE A 145 1.50 12.42 2.92
C ILE A 145 0.81 13.78 2.97
N ARG A 146 -0.42 13.87 2.43
CA ARG A 146 -1.18 15.14 2.38
C ARG A 146 -1.85 15.50 3.70
N LYS A 147 -2.37 14.52 4.43
CA LYS A 147 -3.22 14.74 5.61
C LYS A 147 -2.54 14.44 6.95
N ARG A 148 -1.49 13.62 6.94
CA ARG A 148 -0.82 13.13 8.16
C ARG A 148 -1.75 12.41 9.12
N THR A 149 -2.82 11.82 8.60
CA THR A 149 -3.78 10.99 9.32
C THR A 149 -3.86 9.61 8.70
N PRO A 150 -4.28 8.58 9.44
CA PRO A 150 -4.51 7.26 8.87
C PRO A 150 -5.53 7.31 7.73
N TYR A 151 -5.33 6.50 6.71
CA TYR A 151 -6.35 6.24 5.70
C TYR A 151 -7.35 5.24 6.26
N VAL A 152 -8.60 5.66 6.43
CA VAL A 152 -9.65 4.86 7.06
C VAL A 152 -10.59 4.30 6.01
N VAL A 153 -10.76 2.98 6.01
CA VAL A 153 -11.74 2.27 5.19
C VAL A 153 -12.84 1.75 6.09
N MET A 154 -14.06 2.21 5.87
CA MET A 154 -15.22 1.71 6.59
C MET A 154 -15.79 0.46 5.89
N LYS A 155 -15.81 -0.68 6.61
CA LYS A 155 -16.37 -1.95 6.16
C LYS A 155 -17.59 -2.31 6.98
N TYR A 156 -18.68 -2.53 6.33
CA TYR A 156 -19.90 -3.08 6.95
C TYR A 156 -20.53 -4.16 6.05
N ALA A 157 -21.29 -5.05 6.65
CA ALA A 157 -22.15 -6.00 5.94
C ALA A 157 -23.60 -5.64 6.25
N MET A 158 -24.40 -5.38 5.24
CA MET A 158 -25.80 -5.04 5.39
C MET A 158 -26.64 -5.64 4.26
N THR A 159 -27.91 -5.80 4.51
CA THR A 159 -28.93 -6.12 3.50
C THR A 159 -29.19 -4.91 2.59
N LEU A 160 -29.90 -5.11 1.49
CA LEU A 160 -30.27 -4.01 0.56
C LEU A 160 -31.08 -2.89 1.24
N ASP A 161 -31.87 -3.24 2.26
CA ASP A 161 -32.64 -2.29 3.06
C ASP A 161 -31.85 -1.74 4.27
N GLY A 162 -30.51 -1.94 4.29
CA GLY A 162 -29.62 -1.32 5.28
C GLY A 162 -29.58 -2.00 6.64
N LYS A 163 -30.05 -3.22 6.80
CA LYS A 163 -30.02 -3.95 8.07
C LYS A 163 -28.71 -4.72 8.23
N ILE A 164 -28.09 -4.64 9.42
CA ILE A 164 -26.85 -5.35 9.76
C ILE A 164 -27.11 -6.69 10.47
N ALA A 165 -28.32 -6.92 10.93
CA ALA A 165 -28.79 -8.15 11.56
C ALA A 165 -30.31 -8.31 11.42
N ALA A 166 -30.82 -9.50 11.60
CA ALA A 166 -32.25 -9.75 11.79
C ALA A 166 -32.73 -9.20 13.14
N TYR A 167 -34.06 -9.11 13.34
CA TYR A 167 -34.64 -8.69 14.62
C TYR A 167 -34.24 -9.60 15.80
N THR A 168 -33.86 -10.84 15.52
CA THR A 168 -33.34 -11.81 16.50
C THR A 168 -31.89 -11.56 16.90
N GLY A 169 -31.19 -10.62 16.25
CA GLY A 169 -29.75 -10.39 16.40
C GLY A 169 -28.88 -11.29 15.49
N ALA A 170 -29.48 -12.23 14.75
CA ALA A 170 -28.73 -13.09 13.83
C ALA A 170 -28.16 -12.27 12.67
N SER A 171 -26.83 -12.33 12.46
CA SER A 171 -26.10 -11.60 11.42
C SER A 171 -25.27 -12.47 10.48
N LYS A 172 -25.19 -13.77 10.73
CA LYS A 172 -24.39 -14.73 9.94
C LYS A 172 -25.30 -15.52 9.00
N TRP A 173 -25.17 -15.41 7.67
CA TRP A 173 -24.23 -14.57 6.92
C TRP A 173 -25.02 -13.60 6.05
N VAL A 174 -24.76 -12.31 6.15
CA VAL A 174 -25.40 -11.28 5.32
C VAL A 174 -24.75 -11.22 3.93
N THR A 175 -23.46 -11.54 3.83
CA THR A 175 -22.67 -11.48 2.59
C THR A 175 -22.22 -12.86 2.13
N GLY A 176 -22.07 -13.03 0.81
CA GLY A 176 -21.58 -14.25 0.18
C GLY A 176 -20.10 -14.55 0.44
N GLU A 177 -19.65 -15.70 -0.04
CA GLU A 177 -18.26 -16.18 0.18
C GLU A 177 -17.21 -15.30 -0.46
N GLU A 178 -17.46 -14.83 -1.69
CA GLU A 178 -16.53 -13.91 -2.38
C GLU A 178 -16.30 -12.61 -1.61
N ALA A 179 -17.38 -12.01 -1.09
CA ALA A 179 -17.27 -10.80 -0.26
C ALA A 179 -16.50 -11.07 1.03
N ARG A 180 -16.69 -12.24 1.65
CA ARG A 180 -15.92 -12.64 2.84
C ARG A 180 -14.46 -12.91 2.52
N ALA A 181 -14.14 -13.51 1.37
CA ALA A 181 -12.76 -13.67 0.90
C ALA A 181 -12.09 -12.31 0.63
N TYR A 182 -12.83 -11.38 0.02
CA TYR A 182 -12.36 -10.00 -0.17
C TYR A 182 -12.00 -9.34 1.18
N VAL A 183 -12.84 -9.49 2.20
CA VAL A 183 -12.55 -8.95 3.55
C VAL A 183 -11.27 -9.54 4.15
N GLN A 184 -10.92 -10.81 3.85
CA GLN A 184 -9.65 -11.37 4.32
C GLN A 184 -8.44 -10.73 3.61
N ARG A 185 -8.55 -10.42 2.32
CA ARG A 185 -7.54 -9.64 1.59
C ARG A 185 -7.35 -8.25 2.20
N GLU A 186 -8.44 -7.56 2.51
CA GLU A 186 -8.38 -6.24 3.17
C GLU A 186 -7.74 -6.31 4.57
N ARG A 187 -8.00 -7.38 5.34
CA ARG A 187 -7.33 -7.60 6.63
C ARG A 187 -5.84 -7.85 6.52
N HIS A 188 -5.40 -8.48 5.44
CA HIS A 188 -3.99 -8.65 5.11
C HIS A 188 -3.35 -7.32 4.70
N ARG A 189 -4.05 -6.56 3.85
CA ARG A 189 -3.57 -5.29 3.27
C ARG A 189 -3.42 -4.18 4.30
N TYR A 190 -4.44 -3.95 5.15
CA TYR A 190 -4.44 -2.86 6.12
C TYR A 190 -3.78 -3.26 7.43
N ARG A 191 -3.03 -2.32 8.01
CA ARG A 191 -2.26 -2.56 9.24
C ARG A 191 -3.11 -2.64 10.49
N GLY A 192 -4.31 -2.07 10.51
CA GLY A 192 -5.18 -2.05 11.68
C GLY A 192 -6.61 -2.42 11.34
N ILE A 193 -7.29 -3.10 12.27
CA ILE A 193 -8.73 -3.33 12.26
C ILE A 193 -9.33 -2.75 13.54
N MET A 194 -10.32 -1.88 13.39
CA MET A 194 -10.95 -1.20 14.52
C MET A 194 -12.43 -1.60 14.62
N VAL A 195 -12.87 -1.89 15.86
CA VAL A 195 -14.28 -2.13 16.17
C VAL A 195 -14.66 -1.48 17.49
N GLY A 196 -15.95 -1.22 17.70
CA GLY A 196 -16.47 -0.86 19.02
C GLY A 196 -16.63 -2.09 19.91
N VAL A 197 -16.62 -1.89 21.22
CA VAL A 197 -16.81 -2.95 22.22
C VAL A 197 -18.14 -3.71 22.03
N GLY A 198 -19.18 -3.09 21.50
CA GLY A 198 -20.44 -3.75 21.16
C GLY A 198 -20.27 -4.96 20.23
N THR A 199 -19.34 -4.87 19.25
CA THR A 199 -19.02 -6.00 18.37
C THR A 199 -18.33 -7.13 19.14
N VAL A 200 -17.45 -6.79 20.09
CA VAL A 200 -16.79 -7.80 20.93
C VAL A 200 -17.79 -8.54 21.80
N LEU A 201 -18.71 -7.80 22.43
CA LEU A 201 -19.74 -8.37 23.31
C LEU A 201 -20.75 -9.24 22.57
N ALA A 202 -21.06 -8.88 21.31
CA ALA A 202 -22.06 -9.60 20.50
C ALA A 202 -21.48 -10.84 19.82
N ASP A 203 -20.25 -10.75 19.29
CA ASP A 203 -19.71 -11.74 18.36
C ASP A 203 -18.48 -12.49 18.87
N ASP A 204 -17.84 -12.04 19.95
CA ASP A 204 -16.53 -12.50 20.45
C ASP A 204 -15.55 -12.80 19.29
N PRO A 205 -15.23 -11.82 18.44
CA PRO A 205 -14.53 -12.06 17.19
C PRO A 205 -13.01 -12.16 17.41
N MET A 206 -12.34 -12.99 16.60
CA MET A 206 -10.86 -13.02 16.56
C MET A 206 -10.24 -11.80 15.87
N LEU A 207 -10.94 -11.16 14.95
CA LEU A 207 -10.45 -10.04 14.12
C LEU A 207 -9.10 -10.32 13.40
N ASN A 208 -8.81 -11.55 13.10
CA ASN A 208 -7.58 -12.00 12.44
C ASN A 208 -7.73 -12.13 10.94
N CYS A 209 -6.61 -12.21 10.22
CA CYS A 209 -6.55 -12.63 8.82
C CYS A 209 -6.52 -14.17 8.77
N ARG A 210 -7.40 -14.76 7.96
CA ARG A 210 -7.51 -16.22 7.78
C ARG A 210 -7.04 -16.70 6.41
N MET A 211 -6.37 -15.83 5.65
CA MET A 211 -5.70 -16.22 4.41
C MET A 211 -4.45 -17.03 4.73
N PRO A 212 -4.13 -18.09 3.96
CA PRO A 212 -2.84 -18.75 4.05
C PRO A 212 -1.69 -17.75 3.81
N GLY A 213 -0.72 -17.70 4.73
CA GLY A 213 0.39 -16.75 4.69
C GLY A 213 0.00 -15.27 4.94
N GLY A 214 -1.27 -15.01 5.28
CA GLY A 214 -1.75 -13.66 5.51
C GLY A 214 -1.24 -13.06 6.82
N ARG A 215 -0.96 -11.75 6.80
CA ARG A 215 -0.56 -10.98 7.99
C ARG A 215 -1.78 -10.55 8.79
N ASN A 216 -1.73 -10.71 10.12
CA ASN A 216 -2.76 -10.20 11.01
C ASN A 216 -2.66 -8.67 11.15
N PRO A 217 -3.79 -7.94 11.12
CA PRO A 217 -3.82 -6.54 11.49
C PRO A 217 -3.68 -6.35 13.01
N VAL A 218 -3.19 -5.20 13.43
CA VAL A 218 -3.31 -4.75 14.83
C VAL A 218 -4.80 -4.56 15.13
N ARG A 219 -5.29 -5.17 16.20
CA ARG A 219 -6.70 -5.08 16.63
C ARG A 219 -6.89 -3.87 17.53
N ILE A 220 -7.87 -3.02 17.23
CA ILE A 220 -8.14 -1.81 18.00
C ILE A 220 -9.60 -1.85 18.44
N ILE A 221 -9.82 -1.84 19.75
CA ILE A 221 -11.15 -1.92 20.35
C ILE A 221 -11.46 -0.58 21.02
N CYS A 222 -12.48 0.13 20.53
CA CYS A 222 -12.99 1.34 21.17
C CYS A 222 -13.92 0.94 22.34
N ASP A 223 -13.43 1.07 23.57
CA ASP A 223 -14.12 0.61 24.78
C ASP A 223 -13.99 1.63 25.94
N THR A 224 -14.71 2.72 25.86
CA THR A 224 -14.64 3.84 26.81
C THR A 224 -14.64 3.41 28.29
N HIS A 225 -15.39 2.36 28.65
CA HIS A 225 -15.62 1.93 30.03
C HIS A 225 -15.02 0.59 30.40
N LEU A 226 -14.08 0.09 29.58
CA LEU A 226 -13.39 -1.20 29.81
C LEU A 226 -14.38 -2.36 30.06
N ARG A 227 -15.34 -2.54 29.13
CA ARG A 227 -16.37 -3.59 29.18
C ARG A 227 -15.98 -4.86 28.43
N THR A 228 -14.87 -4.84 27.72
CA THR A 228 -14.34 -6.01 27.01
C THR A 228 -14.08 -7.13 28.00
N PRO A 229 -14.67 -8.32 27.88
CA PRO A 229 -14.41 -9.41 28.81
C PRO A 229 -12.94 -9.88 28.71
N VAL A 230 -12.31 -10.07 29.85
CA VAL A 230 -10.92 -10.64 29.91
C VAL A 230 -10.86 -12.02 29.26
N THR A 231 -11.99 -12.74 29.26
CA THR A 231 -12.13 -14.06 28.65
C THR A 231 -12.40 -14.03 27.14
N SER A 232 -12.56 -12.84 26.54
CA SER A 232 -12.80 -12.73 25.10
C SER A 232 -11.62 -13.22 24.26
N GLN A 233 -11.89 -13.71 23.05
CA GLN A 233 -10.87 -14.24 22.15
C GLN A 233 -9.76 -13.22 21.85
N ILE A 234 -10.13 -11.94 21.67
CA ILE A 234 -9.18 -10.87 21.38
C ILE A 234 -8.19 -10.62 22.56
N VAL A 235 -8.62 -10.75 23.80
CA VAL A 235 -7.74 -10.61 24.98
C VAL A 235 -6.88 -11.86 25.15
N ARG A 236 -7.48 -13.04 25.12
CA ARG A 236 -6.76 -14.33 25.29
C ARG A 236 -5.66 -14.56 24.26
N THR A 237 -5.75 -13.94 23.09
CA THR A 237 -4.77 -14.07 22.00
C THR A 237 -3.96 -12.80 21.79
N ALA A 238 -3.89 -11.89 22.78
CA ALA A 238 -3.23 -10.61 22.63
C ALA A 238 -1.70 -10.75 22.49
N LYS A 239 -1.11 -11.79 23.10
CA LYS A 239 0.31 -12.12 22.92
C LYS A 239 0.68 -12.57 21.51
N GLU A 240 -0.27 -13.16 20.78
CA GLU A 240 -0.06 -13.65 19.41
C GLU A 240 -0.38 -12.57 18.36
N ILE A 241 -1.44 -11.79 18.59
CA ILE A 241 -1.91 -10.74 17.69
C ILE A 241 -1.99 -9.43 18.46
N PRO A 242 -1.18 -8.41 18.12
CA PRO A 242 -1.16 -7.12 18.80
C PRO A 242 -2.56 -6.53 18.95
N THR A 243 -2.92 -6.15 20.17
CA THR A 243 -4.26 -5.65 20.51
C THR A 243 -4.17 -4.37 21.32
N ILE A 244 -4.96 -3.38 20.96
CA ILE A 244 -5.06 -2.09 21.64
C ILE A 244 -6.49 -1.92 22.14
N LEU A 245 -6.68 -1.71 23.44
CA LEU A 245 -7.94 -1.26 24.03
C LEU A 245 -7.87 0.26 24.21
N ALA A 246 -8.69 0.99 23.46
CA ALA A 246 -8.81 2.43 23.60
C ALA A 246 -9.88 2.75 24.66
N VAL A 247 -9.46 3.12 25.85
CA VAL A 247 -10.30 3.29 27.05
C VAL A 247 -10.21 4.69 27.62
N CYS A 248 -11.25 5.11 28.36
CA CYS A 248 -11.27 6.31 29.18
C CYS A 248 -11.46 5.96 30.67
N GLU A 249 -11.16 4.73 31.07
CA GLU A 249 -11.29 4.24 32.46
C GLU A 249 -10.21 4.90 33.34
N PRO A 250 -10.57 5.62 34.41
CA PRO A 250 -9.60 6.29 35.27
C PRO A 250 -8.90 5.35 36.26
N ASP A 251 -9.52 4.23 36.63
CA ASP A 251 -8.94 3.26 37.58
C ASP A 251 -7.97 2.32 36.85
N ARG A 252 -6.68 2.60 37.02
CA ARG A 252 -5.61 1.81 36.42
C ARG A 252 -5.49 0.40 36.96
N ASN A 253 -6.01 0.10 38.16
CA ASN A 253 -5.97 -1.27 38.70
C ASN A 253 -6.81 -2.22 37.85
N ARG A 254 -7.80 -1.72 37.13
CA ARG A 254 -8.62 -2.49 36.21
C ARG A 254 -7.88 -2.92 34.95
N TYR A 255 -6.71 -2.33 34.64
CA TYR A 255 -5.91 -2.67 33.45
C TYR A 255 -5.09 -3.93 33.63
N GLN A 256 -4.69 -4.25 34.87
CA GLN A 256 -3.77 -5.36 35.17
C GLN A 256 -4.13 -6.66 34.44
N PRO A 257 -5.37 -7.18 34.43
CA PRO A 257 -5.69 -8.44 33.75
C PRO A 257 -5.47 -8.40 32.23
N TYR A 258 -5.57 -7.21 31.62
CA TYR A 258 -5.36 -7.02 30.17
C TYR A 258 -3.88 -6.88 29.86
N GLU A 259 -3.10 -6.19 30.69
CA GLU A 259 -1.65 -6.06 30.56
C GLU A 259 -0.95 -7.41 30.72
N GLU A 260 -1.44 -8.26 31.62
CA GLU A 260 -0.93 -9.65 31.80
C GLU A 260 -1.28 -10.56 30.61
N ALA A 261 -2.39 -10.26 29.92
CA ALA A 261 -2.82 -11.02 28.74
C ALA A 261 -2.00 -10.67 27.48
N GLY A 262 -1.42 -9.48 27.41
CA GLY A 262 -0.49 -9.07 26.33
C GLY A 262 -0.76 -7.73 25.75
#